data_c0ebe25107e7afb95aa5b9356cce9a7e
#
_entry.id   c0ebe25107e7afb95aa5b9356cce9a7e
#
_cell.length_a   1.000
_cell.length_b   1.000
_cell.length_c   1.000
_cell.angle_alpha   90.00
_cell.angle_beta   90.00
_cell.angle_gamma   90.00
#
_symmetry.space_group_name_H-M   'P 1'
#
loop_
_entity.id
_entity.type
_entity.pdbx_description
1 polymer ?
#
loop_
_entity_poly.entity_id
_entity_poly.type
_entity_poly.pdbx_seq_one_letter_code
_entity_poly.pdbx_strand_id
1 'polypeptide(L)'
;TPHPPHPRRRAVRGPLIALAGAIALYVALWVVPWRLHPSTGRGALRVYQVRQDGRLEPVAEGGTVPVGATLAFSVTSEREASVVILALYPRRVLLASPTQPATGAIERVKPGSSTMLADRPRVDGPPGQLRFLAVFCKSALPPETIFKSGQRALAVAQGDPDGVKTLDLGCGEAFAGTRVTPASP
;
A
#
# COMPACT_ATOMS: atom_id res chain seq x y z
N THR A 1 21.28 -65.28 51.51
CA THR A 1 20.32 -64.90 50.46
C THR A 1 20.67 -63.54 49.95
N PRO A 2 21.07 -63.34 48.69
CA PRO A 2 21.39 -62.08 48.11
C PRO A 2 20.09 -61.38 47.59
N HIS A 3 19.93 -60.09 47.87
CA HIS A 3 18.87 -59.26 47.36
C HIS A 3 19.10 -58.93 45.89
N PRO A 4 18.04 -58.91 45.04
CA PRO A 4 18.14 -58.48 43.66
C PRO A 4 18.23 -56.94 43.54
N PRO A 5 18.97 -56.43 42.57
CA PRO A 5 19.08 -54.96 42.36
C PRO A 5 17.83 -54.38 41.74
N HIS A 6 17.39 -53.23 42.28
CA HIS A 6 16.26 -52.45 41.76
C HIS A 6 16.59 -51.82 40.39
N PRO A 7 15.67 -51.87 39.41
CA PRO A 7 15.87 -51.22 38.13
C PRO A 7 15.75 -49.69 38.25
N ARG A 8 16.84 -48.97 37.91
CA ARG A 8 16.86 -47.53 37.81
C ARG A 8 15.95 -47.09 36.61
N ARG A 9 14.80 -46.46 36.93
CA ARG A 9 13.98 -45.77 35.93
C ARG A 9 14.78 -44.61 35.36
N ARG A 10 15.26 -44.73 34.13
CA ARG A 10 15.81 -43.63 33.34
C ARG A 10 14.62 -42.69 32.95
N ALA A 11 14.62 -41.50 33.48
CA ALA A 11 13.66 -40.47 33.14
C ALA A 11 13.88 -39.99 31.68
N VAL A 12 12.96 -40.35 30.79
CA VAL A 12 12.91 -39.85 29.41
C VAL A 12 12.38 -38.42 29.42
N ARG A 13 13.24 -37.43 29.76
CA ARG A 13 12.91 -36.02 29.75
C ARG A 13 13.49 -35.24 28.56
N GLY A 14 14.28 -35.90 27.70
CA GLY A 14 15.00 -35.26 26.61
C GLY A 14 14.15 -34.81 25.39
N PRO A 15 13.20 -35.61 24.85
CA PRO A 15 12.56 -35.29 23.58
C PRO A 15 11.53 -34.19 23.67
N LEU A 16 10.87 -33.96 24.82
CA LEU A 16 9.85 -32.95 25.01
C LEU A 16 10.39 -31.50 24.98
N ILE A 17 11.60 -31.29 25.50
CA ILE A 17 12.27 -29.98 25.51
C ILE A 17 12.72 -29.59 24.10
N ALA A 18 13.19 -30.55 23.30
CA ALA A 18 13.61 -30.31 21.93
C ALA A 18 12.41 -29.92 21.02
N LEU A 19 11.24 -30.53 21.23
CA LEU A 19 10.05 -30.24 20.46
C LEU A 19 9.50 -28.82 20.76
N ALA A 20 9.49 -28.43 22.03
CA ALA A 20 9.05 -27.09 22.44
C ALA A 20 9.97 -25.98 21.87
N GLY A 21 11.28 -26.21 21.82
CA GLY A 21 12.26 -25.30 21.22
C GLY A 21 12.06 -25.12 19.70
N ALA A 22 11.78 -26.22 18.99
CA ALA A 22 11.55 -26.19 17.54
C ALA A 22 10.26 -25.43 17.17
N ILE A 23 9.18 -25.60 17.94
CA ILE A 23 7.91 -24.88 17.73
C ILE A 23 8.08 -23.38 18.02
N ALA A 24 8.80 -23.02 19.10
CA ALA A 24 9.07 -21.63 19.42
C ALA A 24 9.92 -20.93 18.34
N LEU A 25 10.92 -21.63 17.78
CA LEU A 25 11.75 -21.13 16.69
C LEU A 25 10.94 -20.96 15.39
N TYR A 26 10.08 -21.93 15.07
CA TYR A 26 9.22 -21.87 13.90
C TYR A 26 8.22 -20.69 13.98
N VAL A 27 7.58 -20.50 15.14
CA VAL A 27 6.67 -19.36 15.38
C VAL A 27 7.44 -18.03 15.31
N ALA A 28 8.65 -17.95 15.88
CA ALA A 28 9.48 -16.76 15.80
C ALA A 28 9.88 -16.42 14.36
N LEU A 29 10.24 -17.41 13.55
CA LEU A 29 10.63 -17.20 12.15
C LEU A 29 9.46 -16.83 11.24
N TRP A 30 8.22 -17.23 11.56
CA TRP A 30 7.04 -16.95 10.77
C TRP A 30 6.26 -15.71 11.24
N VAL A 31 6.21 -15.45 12.54
CA VAL A 31 5.42 -14.35 13.12
C VAL A 31 6.24 -13.07 13.26
N VAL A 32 7.55 -13.17 13.54
CA VAL A 32 8.43 -12.00 13.75
C VAL A 32 8.63 -11.17 12.45
N PRO A 33 8.81 -11.75 11.25
CA PRO A 33 8.99 -10.96 10.03
C PRO A 33 7.78 -10.08 9.71
N TRP A 34 6.58 -10.47 10.12
CA TRP A 34 5.35 -9.69 9.88
C TRP A 34 5.23 -8.46 10.78
N ARG A 35 5.98 -8.41 11.89
CA ARG A 35 5.96 -7.28 12.83
C ARG A 35 7.12 -6.29 12.69
N LEU A 36 8.15 -6.62 11.92
CA LEU A 36 9.39 -5.83 11.83
C LEU A 36 9.49 -4.93 10.59
N HIS A 37 8.43 -4.82 9.78
CA HIS A 37 8.38 -3.70 8.86
C HIS A 37 7.98 -2.47 9.69
N PRO A 38 8.86 -1.47 9.85
CA PRO A 38 8.45 -0.19 10.40
C PRO A 38 7.42 0.37 9.42
N SER A 39 6.15 0.17 9.72
CA SER A 39 5.06 0.81 8.99
C SER A 39 5.14 2.29 9.32
N THR A 40 5.91 3.03 8.54
CA THR A 40 5.82 4.47 8.47
C THR A 40 4.38 4.81 8.11
N GLY A 41 3.55 5.13 9.13
CA GLY A 41 2.18 5.56 9.04
C GLY A 41 1.30 4.72 8.07
N ARG A 42 0.57 3.74 8.61
CA ARG A 42 -0.39 2.95 7.81
C ARG A 42 -1.50 3.86 7.33
N GLY A 43 -1.54 4.08 6.02
CA GLY A 43 -2.67 4.68 5.35
C GLY A 43 -3.41 3.63 4.52
N ALA A 44 -4.65 3.90 4.16
CA ALA A 44 -5.40 3.14 3.17
C ALA A 44 -5.87 4.07 2.06
N LEU A 45 -5.87 3.55 0.84
CA LEU A 45 -6.36 4.20 -0.35
C LEU A 45 -7.51 3.37 -0.94
N ARG A 46 -8.63 4.03 -1.24
CA ARG A 46 -9.73 3.45 -2.00
C ARG A 46 -10.00 4.30 -3.22
N VAL A 47 -10.20 3.65 -4.34
CA VAL A 47 -10.51 4.27 -5.63
C VAL A 47 -11.98 4.06 -5.94
N TYR A 48 -12.63 5.09 -6.46
CA TYR A 48 -14.01 5.06 -6.91
C TYR A 48 -14.08 5.60 -8.33
N GLN A 49 -14.94 5.02 -9.13
CA GLN A 49 -15.37 5.59 -10.41
C GLN A 49 -16.58 6.47 -10.15
N VAL A 50 -16.55 7.70 -10.68
CA VAL A 50 -17.69 8.62 -10.65
C VAL A 50 -18.56 8.32 -11.87
N ARG A 51 -19.79 7.89 -11.64
CA ARG A 51 -20.78 7.63 -12.68
C ARG A 51 -21.37 8.94 -13.20
N GLN A 52 -22.04 8.90 -14.36
CA GLN A 52 -22.68 10.08 -14.96
C GLN A 52 -23.73 10.75 -14.05
N ASP A 53 -24.39 9.95 -13.22
CA ASP A 53 -25.35 10.41 -12.20
C ASP A 53 -24.70 10.94 -10.92
N GLY A 54 -23.36 11.03 -10.88
CA GLY A 54 -22.57 11.46 -9.73
C GLY A 54 -22.37 10.41 -8.65
N ARG A 55 -22.89 9.20 -8.80
CA ARG A 55 -22.68 8.10 -7.85
C ARG A 55 -21.23 7.64 -7.87
N LEU A 56 -20.75 7.27 -6.70
CA LEU A 56 -19.42 6.70 -6.50
C LEU A 56 -19.52 5.16 -6.48
N GLU A 57 -18.88 4.53 -7.43
CA GLU A 57 -18.78 3.08 -7.50
C GLU A 57 -17.36 2.63 -7.12
N PRO A 58 -17.20 1.79 -6.10
CA PRO A 58 -15.87 1.36 -5.67
C PRO A 58 -15.21 0.51 -6.76
N VAL A 59 -13.95 0.82 -7.05
CA VAL A 59 -13.11 0.01 -7.93
C VAL A 59 -12.38 -1.01 -7.07
N ALA A 60 -12.64 -2.29 -7.31
CA ALA A 60 -11.95 -3.37 -6.62
C ALA A 60 -10.46 -3.37 -6.96
N GLU A 61 -9.63 -3.93 -6.08
CA GLU A 61 -8.20 -4.16 -6.38
C GLU A 61 -8.07 -5.03 -7.65
N GLY A 62 -7.27 -4.56 -8.60
CA GLY A 62 -7.16 -5.21 -9.92
C GLY A 62 -8.39 -5.04 -10.83
N GLY A 63 -9.41 -4.31 -10.39
CA GLY A 63 -10.59 -3.99 -11.18
C GLY A 63 -10.28 -3.16 -12.42
N THR A 64 -11.29 -2.87 -13.24
CA THR A 64 -11.13 -2.14 -14.50
C THR A 64 -11.84 -0.80 -14.50
N VAL A 65 -11.24 0.18 -15.15
CA VAL A 65 -11.84 1.51 -15.41
C VAL A 65 -11.64 1.86 -16.88
N PRO A 66 -12.64 2.44 -17.57
CA PRO A 66 -12.48 2.83 -18.96
C PRO A 66 -11.63 4.10 -19.09
N VAL A 67 -10.97 4.27 -20.22
CA VAL A 67 -10.35 5.55 -20.61
C VAL A 67 -11.38 6.65 -20.53
N GLY A 68 -11.01 7.81 -20.03
CA GLY A 68 -11.90 8.97 -19.83
C GLY A 68 -12.76 8.89 -18.58
N ALA A 69 -12.74 7.80 -17.82
CA ALA A 69 -13.46 7.73 -16.54
C ALA A 69 -12.96 8.80 -15.57
N THR A 70 -13.91 9.42 -14.86
CA THR A 70 -13.60 10.30 -13.74
C THR A 70 -13.47 9.47 -12.47
N LEU A 71 -12.41 9.71 -11.70
CA LEU A 71 -12.14 8.99 -10.47
C LEU A 71 -12.32 9.87 -9.24
N ALA A 72 -12.52 9.24 -8.11
CA ALA A 72 -12.51 9.85 -6.79
C ALA A 72 -11.68 8.97 -5.85
N PHE A 73 -11.04 9.60 -4.87
CA PHE A 73 -10.19 8.91 -3.92
C PHE A 73 -10.69 9.11 -2.50
N SER A 74 -10.74 8.03 -1.75
CA SER A 74 -10.91 8.09 -0.30
C SER A 74 -9.66 7.54 0.37
N VAL A 75 -9.17 8.29 1.34
CA VAL A 75 -7.96 7.94 2.08
C VAL A 75 -8.26 7.87 3.57
N THR A 76 -7.56 6.98 4.26
CA THR A 76 -7.57 6.87 5.71
C THR A 76 -6.14 6.88 6.19
N SER A 77 -5.85 7.57 7.29
CA SER A 77 -4.52 7.59 7.89
C SER A 77 -4.59 7.31 9.38
N GLU A 78 -3.60 6.61 9.94
CA GLU A 78 -3.48 6.39 11.39
C GLU A 78 -3.00 7.64 12.13
N ARG A 79 -2.42 8.61 11.42
CA ARG A 79 -1.91 9.87 11.96
C ARG A 79 -2.35 11.03 11.09
N GLU A 80 -2.34 12.23 11.63
CA GLU A 80 -2.52 13.42 10.82
C GLU A 80 -1.42 13.49 9.76
N ALA A 81 -1.83 13.61 8.49
CA ALA A 81 -0.92 13.60 7.36
C ALA A 81 -1.41 14.51 6.23
N SER A 82 -0.48 15.06 5.50
CA SER A 82 -0.72 15.65 4.18
C SER A 82 -0.65 14.54 3.13
N VAL A 83 -1.59 14.51 2.18
CA VAL A 83 -1.72 13.42 1.22
C VAL A 83 -1.52 13.91 -0.21
N VAL A 84 -0.72 13.17 -0.97
CA VAL A 84 -0.56 13.33 -2.41
C VAL A 84 -0.79 11.98 -3.07
N ILE A 85 -1.53 11.94 -4.18
CA ILE A 85 -1.75 10.71 -4.94
C ILE A 85 -1.05 10.80 -6.29
N LEU A 86 -0.24 9.79 -6.59
CA LEU A 86 0.34 9.55 -7.90
C LEU A 86 -0.45 8.48 -8.65
N ALA A 87 -0.57 8.66 -9.98
CA ALA A 87 -1.02 7.64 -10.91
C ALA A 87 0.21 7.12 -11.67
N LEU A 88 0.52 5.84 -11.51
CA LEU A 88 1.63 5.15 -12.12
C LEU A 88 1.12 4.34 -13.31
N TYR A 89 1.44 4.77 -14.51
CA TYR A 89 1.25 4.02 -15.76
C TYR A 89 2.57 3.36 -16.18
N PRO A 90 2.57 2.41 -17.08
CA PRO A 90 3.80 1.93 -17.68
C PRO A 90 4.62 3.11 -18.24
N ARG A 91 5.83 3.30 -17.70
CA ARG A 91 6.80 4.35 -18.10
C ARG A 91 6.33 5.81 -17.86
N ARG A 92 5.23 6.05 -17.16
CA ARG A 92 4.69 7.39 -16.94
C ARG A 92 4.14 7.55 -15.52
N VAL A 93 4.44 8.67 -14.89
CA VAL A 93 3.85 9.10 -13.61
C VAL A 93 3.01 10.36 -13.84
N LEU A 94 1.87 10.45 -13.21
CA LEU A 94 1.03 11.65 -13.17
C LEU A 94 0.67 11.97 -11.73
N LEU A 95 0.42 13.25 -11.44
CA LEU A 95 -0.24 13.66 -10.20
C LEU A 95 -1.75 13.44 -10.37
N ALA A 96 -2.34 12.65 -9.48
CA ALA A 96 -3.77 12.40 -9.45
C ALA A 96 -4.49 13.26 -8.39
N SER A 97 -3.79 13.62 -7.29
CA SER A 97 -4.24 14.61 -6.31
C SER A 97 -3.01 15.17 -5.55
N PRO A 98 -2.82 16.51 -5.50
CA PRO A 98 -3.59 17.50 -6.23
C PRO A 98 -3.35 17.40 -7.75
N THR A 99 -4.38 17.62 -8.54
CA THR A 99 -4.26 17.60 -10.02
C THR A 99 -3.45 18.77 -10.58
N GLN A 100 -3.35 19.86 -9.80
CA GLN A 100 -2.56 21.05 -10.14
C GLN A 100 -1.43 21.25 -9.13
N PRO A 101 -0.18 20.87 -9.45
CA PRO A 101 0.91 20.90 -8.47
C PRO A 101 1.30 22.29 -7.99
N ALA A 102 1.08 23.33 -8.81
CA ALA A 102 1.47 24.69 -8.49
C ALA A 102 0.44 25.45 -7.63
N THR A 103 -0.85 25.09 -7.71
CA THR A 103 -1.95 25.81 -7.07
C THR A 103 -2.84 24.91 -6.22
N GLY A 104 -2.72 23.59 -6.37
CA GLY A 104 -3.53 22.61 -5.65
C GLY A 104 -3.16 22.57 -4.17
N ALA A 105 -4.17 22.77 -3.32
CA ALA A 105 -3.97 22.60 -1.88
C ALA A 105 -3.73 21.12 -1.56
N ILE A 106 -2.65 20.85 -0.82
CA ILE A 106 -2.41 19.51 -0.30
C ILE A 106 -3.41 19.28 0.84
N GLU A 107 -4.30 18.31 0.67
CA GLU A 107 -5.28 17.98 1.68
C GLU A 107 -4.63 17.37 2.93
N ARG A 108 -5.09 17.82 4.10
CA ARG A 108 -4.74 17.23 5.39
C ARG A 108 -5.81 16.25 5.82
N VAL A 109 -5.39 15.04 6.15
CA VAL A 109 -6.24 13.95 6.61
C VAL A 109 -6.07 13.76 8.10
N LYS A 110 -7.20 13.75 8.83
CA LYS A 110 -7.24 13.48 10.27
C LYS A 110 -7.11 11.98 10.55
N PRO A 111 -6.52 11.60 11.70
CA PRO A 111 -6.36 10.19 12.05
C PRO A 111 -7.71 9.48 12.18
N GLY A 112 -7.75 8.22 11.72
CA GLY A 112 -8.88 7.31 11.91
C GLY A 112 -10.14 7.62 11.10
N SER A 113 -10.19 8.77 10.39
CA SER A 113 -11.34 9.12 9.54
C SER A 113 -11.06 8.82 8.08
N SER A 114 -12.07 8.34 7.36
CA SER A 114 -12.04 8.24 5.90
C SER A 114 -12.34 9.62 5.32
N THR A 115 -11.40 10.16 4.57
CA THR A 115 -11.52 11.47 3.92
C THR A 115 -11.65 11.29 2.42
N MET A 116 -12.71 11.84 1.83
CA MET A 116 -12.85 11.89 0.37
C MET A 116 -12.11 13.12 -0.13
N LEU A 117 -11.10 12.93 -1.00
CA LEU A 117 -10.34 14.03 -1.57
C LEU A 117 -11.19 14.83 -2.55
N ALA A 118 -10.92 16.13 -2.66
CA ALA A 118 -11.69 17.05 -3.52
C ALA A 118 -11.45 16.81 -5.01
N ASP A 119 -10.23 16.45 -5.39
CA ASP A 119 -9.86 16.22 -6.78
C ASP A 119 -10.61 15.05 -7.44
N ARG A 120 -10.94 15.26 -8.71
CA ARG A 120 -11.63 14.29 -9.57
C ARG A 120 -10.86 14.11 -10.89
N PRO A 121 -9.70 13.42 -10.85
CA PRO A 121 -8.92 13.25 -12.07
C PRO A 121 -9.65 12.34 -13.08
N ARG A 122 -9.35 12.58 -14.36
CA ARG A 122 -9.77 11.68 -15.44
C ARG A 122 -8.65 10.70 -15.78
N VAL A 123 -9.04 9.53 -16.24
CA VAL A 123 -8.12 8.51 -16.73
C VAL A 123 -7.71 8.86 -18.17
N ASP A 124 -6.54 9.47 -18.34
CA ASP A 124 -6.03 9.94 -19.64
C ASP A 124 -4.95 9.04 -20.22
N GLY A 125 -4.69 7.89 -19.62
CA GLY A 125 -3.66 6.95 -20.05
C GLY A 125 -4.16 5.96 -21.10
N PRO A 126 -3.24 5.30 -21.80
CA PRO A 126 -3.58 4.21 -22.69
C PRO A 126 -4.16 3.02 -21.91
N PRO A 127 -4.92 2.13 -22.57
CA PRO A 127 -5.34 0.87 -21.96
C PRO A 127 -4.13 0.10 -21.43
N GLY A 128 -4.29 -0.52 -20.27
CA GLY A 128 -3.22 -1.26 -19.61
C GLY A 128 -3.25 -1.14 -18.10
N GLN A 129 -2.13 -1.42 -17.49
CA GLN A 129 -1.95 -1.38 -16.03
C GLN A 129 -1.91 0.07 -15.52
N LEU A 130 -2.62 0.32 -14.44
CA LEU A 130 -2.62 1.58 -13.72
C LEU A 130 -2.55 1.29 -12.23
N ARG A 131 -1.63 1.92 -11.53
CA ARG A 131 -1.51 1.81 -10.09
C ARG A 131 -1.53 3.18 -9.45
N PHE A 132 -2.34 3.35 -8.43
CA PHE A 132 -2.35 4.55 -7.62
C PHE A 132 -1.49 4.36 -6.39
N LEU A 133 -0.76 5.41 -6.03
CA LEU A 133 0.07 5.49 -4.84
C LEU A 133 -0.29 6.73 -4.04
N ALA A 134 -0.91 6.54 -2.87
CA ALA A 134 -1.12 7.60 -1.90
C ALA A 134 0.10 7.70 -0.98
N VAL A 135 0.63 8.91 -0.84
CA VAL A 135 1.79 9.24 -0.02
C VAL A 135 1.32 10.12 1.14
N PHE A 136 1.52 9.63 2.38
CA PHE A 136 1.08 10.26 3.62
C PHE A 136 2.28 10.85 4.36
N CYS A 137 2.46 12.14 4.32
CA CYS A 137 3.58 12.81 4.97
C CYS A 137 3.13 13.60 6.20
N LYS A 138 3.87 13.47 7.32
CA LYS A 138 3.62 14.27 8.53
C LYS A 138 3.77 15.78 8.27
N SER A 139 4.79 16.15 7.52
CA SER A 139 5.00 17.51 7.01
C SER A 139 4.67 17.55 5.52
N ALA A 140 3.97 18.57 5.08
CA ALA A 140 3.64 18.73 3.67
C ALA A 140 4.94 18.83 2.85
N LEU A 141 5.16 17.85 1.97
CA LEU A 141 6.20 17.91 0.94
C LEU A 141 5.61 18.52 -0.33
N PRO A 142 6.38 19.33 -1.07
CA PRO A 142 5.92 19.82 -2.36
C PRO A 142 5.50 18.65 -3.27
N PRO A 143 4.33 18.72 -3.94
CA PRO A 143 3.87 17.66 -4.84
C PRO A 143 4.88 17.28 -5.91
N GLU A 144 5.67 18.27 -6.38
CA GLU A 144 6.75 18.07 -7.33
C GLU A 144 7.88 17.17 -6.80
N THR A 145 8.19 17.26 -5.50
CA THR A 145 9.19 16.38 -4.86
C THR A 145 8.71 14.95 -4.86
N ILE A 146 7.44 14.72 -4.50
CA ILE A 146 6.82 13.40 -4.50
C ILE A 146 6.74 12.86 -5.92
N PHE A 147 6.34 13.69 -6.89
CA PHE A 147 6.29 13.34 -8.31
C PHE A 147 7.65 12.88 -8.86
N LYS A 148 8.72 13.65 -8.60
CA LYS A 148 10.09 13.31 -9.01
C LYS A 148 10.56 11.99 -8.38
N SER A 149 10.17 11.75 -7.12
CA SER A 149 10.49 10.48 -6.45
C SER A 149 9.72 9.32 -7.09
N GLY A 150 8.45 9.51 -7.44
CA GLY A 150 7.66 8.54 -8.20
C GLY A 150 8.26 8.19 -9.56
N GLN A 151 8.72 9.21 -10.30
CA GLN A 151 9.42 9.01 -11.58
C GLN A 151 10.69 8.16 -11.41
N ARG A 152 11.48 8.46 -10.39
CA ARG A 152 12.70 7.71 -10.06
C ARG A 152 12.38 6.26 -9.70
N ALA A 153 11.39 6.04 -8.83
CA ALA A 153 10.98 4.70 -8.43
C ALA A 153 10.47 3.88 -9.62
N LEU A 154 9.68 4.49 -10.52
CA LEU A 154 9.19 3.84 -11.73
C LEU A 154 10.33 3.50 -12.70
N ALA A 155 11.33 4.37 -12.81
CA ALA A 155 12.52 4.10 -13.63
C ALA A 155 13.33 2.92 -13.07
N VAL A 156 13.52 2.84 -11.76
CA VAL A 156 14.16 1.68 -11.09
C VAL A 156 13.36 0.40 -11.32
N ALA A 157 12.03 0.48 -11.32
CA ALA A 157 11.12 -0.62 -11.63
C ALA A 157 11.02 -0.91 -13.15
N GLN A 158 11.91 -0.34 -13.98
CA GLN A 158 11.94 -0.52 -15.45
C GLN A 158 10.62 -0.17 -16.14
N GLY A 159 9.86 0.76 -15.58
CA GLY A 159 8.57 1.20 -16.10
C GLY A 159 7.39 0.32 -15.73
N ASP A 160 7.59 -0.65 -14.86
CA ASP A 160 6.50 -1.48 -14.31
C ASP A 160 5.90 -0.83 -13.05
N PRO A 161 4.61 -0.39 -13.09
CA PRO A 161 3.95 0.19 -11.93
C PRO A 161 3.90 -0.74 -10.70
N ASP A 162 3.78 -2.07 -10.90
CA ASP A 162 3.73 -3.04 -9.80
C ASP A 162 5.10 -3.30 -9.18
N GLY A 163 6.16 -3.01 -9.93
CA GLY A 163 7.54 -3.05 -9.47
C GLY A 163 7.87 -1.94 -8.46
N VAL A 164 7.11 -0.84 -8.41
CA VAL A 164 7.32 0.24 -7.45
C VAL A 164 6.89 -0.22 -6.06
N LYS A 165 7.83 -0.29 -5.10
CA LYS A 165 7.58 -0.74 -3.73
C LYS A 165 7.54 0.41 -2.72
N THR A 166 8.35 1.44 -2.92
CA THR A 166 8.45 2.60 -2.04
C THR A 166 9.05 3.79 -2.79
N LEU A 167 8.81 5.00 -2.29
CA LEU A 167 9.42 6.24 -2.81
C LEU A 167 10.63 6.73 -1.99
N ASP A 168 10.96 6.08 -0.89
CA ASP A 168 12.06 6.45 0.03
C ASP A 168 11.99 7.91 0.56
N LEU A 169 10.77 8.40 0.78
CA LEU A 169 10.53 9.76 1.28
C LEU A 169 10.39 9.84 2.80
N GLY A 170 10.45 8.70 3.50
CA GLY A 170 10.15 8.64 4.94
C GLY A 170 8.69 8.92 5.28
N CYS A 171 7.80 8.85 4.28
CA CYS A 171 6.36 9.01 4.38
C CYS A 171 5.67 7.64 4.42
N GLY A 172 4.43 7.59 4.91
CA GLY A 172 3.58 6.42 4.76
C GLY A 172 3.09 6.28 3.31
N GLU A 173 2.85 5.06 2.87
CA GLU A 173 2.43 4.78 1.50
C GLU A 173 1.29 3.76 1.47
N ALA A 174 0.33 3.96 0.56
CA ALA A 174 -0.73 3.00 0.28
C ALA A 174 -0.93 2.88 -1.23
N PHE A 175 -1.11 1.66 -1.71
CA PHE A 175 -1.26 1.35 -3.12
C PHE A 175 -2.68 0.84 -3.41
N ALA A 176 -3.15 1.13 -4.63
CA ALA A 176 -4.35 0.53 -5.20
C ALA A 176 -4.12 0.28 -6.70
N GLY A 177 -4.24 -0.97 -7.13
CA GLY A 177 -4.07 -1.39 -8.51
C GLY A 177 -5.39 -1.42 -9.27
N THR A 178 -5.37 -1.05 -10.55
CA THR A 178 -6.50 -1.18 -11.47
C THR A 178 -5.99 -1.35 -12.90
N ARG A 179 -6.89 -1.65 -13.82
CA ARG A 179 -6.59 -1.74 -15.25
C ARG A 179 -7.42 -0.74 -16.02
N VAL A 180 -6.79 -0.07 -16.96
CA VAL A 180 -7.46 0.82 -17.90
C VAL A 180 -7.94 -0.01 -19.10
N THR A 181 -9.24 0.06 -19.40
CA THR A 181 -9.82 -0.55 -20.60
C THR A 181 -10.11 0.51 -21.66
N PRO A 182 -10.18 0.16 -22.94
CA PRO A 182 -10.67 1.08 -23.97
C PRO A 182 -12.02 1.69 -23.55
N ALA A 183 -12.27 2.91 -24.01
CA ALA A 183 -13.59 3.51 -23.85
C ALA A 183 -14.63 2.60 -24.52
N SER A 184 -15.73 2.32 -23.83
CA SER A 184 -16.87 1.66 -24.49
C SER A 184 -17.42 2.57 -25.56
N PRO A 185 -17.75 2.06 -26.75
CA PRO A 185 -18.34 2.83 -27.85
C PRO A 185 -19.67 3.48 -27.49
#